data_2ef6a1e711372aae6afe59863ed0ca72
#
_entry.id   2ef6a1e711372aae6afe59863ed0ca72
#
_cell.length_a   1.000
_cell.length_b   1.000
_cell.length_c   1.000
_cell.angle_alpha   90.00
_cell.angle_beta   90.00
_cell.angle_gamma   90.00
#
_symmetry.space_group_name_H-M   'P 1'
#
loop_
_entity.id
_entity.type
_entity.pdbx_description
1 polymer ?
#
loop_
_entity_poly.entity_id
_entity_poly.type
_entity_poly.pdbx_seq_one_letter_code
_entity_poly.pdbx_strand_id
1 'polypeptide(L)'
;VVNWFKGAYPVKAQGMGGRQVRKGKDNGEIFDHHYVEYTYADGTVMNSQCRHIPGTMSRVDEMLIGTKGVIRCDAAIITDLKGKELFKFDKKGENNPYQTEHDELFAAIAKGEYKFADAENGAKSTLTSIIGRMATYSGQVIEWDKALASGINIMPAKFDFNALPPILPNDDGYYPV
;
A
#
# COMPACT_ATOMS: atom_id res chain seq x y z
N VAL A 1 3.76 -0.92 6.53
CA VAL A 1 3.94 -1.93 7.60
C VAL A 1 4.85 -3.05 7.10
N VAL A 2 4.46 -3.86 6.09
CA VAL A 2 5.22 -5.06 5.67
C VAL A 2 6.65 -4.73 5.23
N ASN A 3 6.87 -3.68 4.44
CA ASN A 3 8.21 -3.24 4.04
C ASN A 3 9.10 -2.92 5.25
N TRP A 4 8.51 -2.34 6.28
CA TRP A 4 9.23 -2.05 7.52
C TRP A 4 9.65 -3.33 8.25
N PHE A 5 8.74 -4.31 8.39
CA PHE A 5 9.07 -5.63 8.95
C PHE A 5 10.15 -6.37 8.15
N LYS A 6 10.08 -6.27 6.82
CA LYS A 6 11.06 -6.90 5.93
C LYS A 6 12.42 -6.18 5.94
N GLY A 7 12.46 -4.90 6.30
CA GLY A 7 13.63 -4.07 6.08
C GLY A 7 14.02 -3.94 4.61
N ALA A 8 13.05 -4.12 3.69
CA ALA A 8 13.26 -4.14 2.25
C ALA A 8 12.00 -3.70 1.51
N TYR A 9 12.15 -3.40 0.21
CA TYR A 9 11.06 -3.09 -0.70
C TYR A 9 10.93 -4.18 -1.77
N PRO A 10 9.72 -4.39 -2.35
CA PRO A 10 9.53 -5.40 -3.38
C PRO A 10 10.31 -5.02 -4.64
N VAL A 11 10.76 -6.04 -5.39
CA VAL A 11 11.45 -5.85 -6.68
C VAL A 11 10.49 -5.89 -7.86
N LYS A 12 9.30 -6.45 -7.67
CA LYS A 12 8.23 -6.49 -8.67
C LYS A 12 6.87 -6.70 -8.05
N ALA A 13 5.83 -6.36 -8.81
CA ALA A 13 4.43 -6.61 -8.48
C ALA A 13 3.68 -7.18 -9.67
N GLN A 14 2.69 -8.02 -9.38
CA GLN A 14 1.65 -8.45 -10.32
C GLN A 14 0.29 -8.41 -9.60
N GLY A 15 -0.80 -8.32 -10.36
CA GLY A 15 -2.08 -8.28 -9.68
C GLY A 15 -3.28 -8.22 -10.61
N MET A 16 -4.43 -8.22 -9.99
CA MET A 16 -5.72 -8.05 -10.67
C MET A 16 -6.59 -7.09 -9.89
N GLY A 17 -7.49 -6.42 -10.59
CA GLY A 17 -8.44 -5.49 -9.98
C GLY A 17 -9.49 -5.09 -10.99
N GLY A 18 -10.37 -4.22 -10.60
CA GLY A 18 -11.41 -3.77 -11.49
C GLY A 18 -12.45 -2.89 -10.84
N ARG A 19 -13.53 -2.65 -11.59
CA ARG A 19 -14.70 -1.90 -11.16
C ARG A 19 -15.93 -2.80 -11.15
N GLN A 20 -16.41 -3.14 -9.98
CA GLN A 20 -17.66 -3.89 -9.81
C GLN A 20 -18.84 -2.95 -9.56
N VAL A 21 -18.66 -1.95 -8.70
CA VAL A 21 -19.71 -1.02 -8.28
C VAL A 21 -19.46 0.42 -8.77
N ARG A 22 -18.22 0.84 -8.95
CA ARG A 22 -17.87 2.18 -9.44
C ARG A 22 -17.91 2.24 -10.95
N LYS A 23 -19.12 2.11 -11.51
CA LYS A 23 -19.37 2.16 -12.97
C LYS A 23 -19.87 3.53 -13.39
N GLY A 24 -19.67 3.85 -14.69
CA GLY A 24 -20.11 5.10 -15.28
C GLY A 24 -19.07 6.22 -15.18
N LYS A 25 -19.31 7.27 -15.94
CA LYS A 25 -18.41 8.42 -16.10
C LYS A 25 -18.16 9.22 -14.82
N ASP A 26 -19.12 9.21 -13.90
CA ASP A 26 -19.05 10.03 -12.69
C ASP A 26 -18.13 9.44 -11.61
N ASN A 27 -17.67 8.20 -11.79
CA ASN A 27 -16.76 7.51 -10.87
C ASN A 27 -15.28 7.61 -11.30
N GLY A 28 -14.99 8.22 -12.45
CA GLY A 28 -13.63 8.34 -12.98
C GLY A 28 -12.96 6.98 -13.22
N GLU A 29 -11.66 6.97 -13.10
CA GLU A 29 -10.78 5.83 -13.46
C GLU A 29 -10.47 4.91 -12.28
N ILE A 30 -11.12 5.08 -11.14
CA ILE A 30 -10.75 4.40 -9.90
C ILE A 30 -11.33 2.98 -9.88
N PHE A 31 -10.47 1.98 -9.74
CA PHE A 31 -10.86 0.62 -9.41
C PHE A 31 -11.42 0.57 -7.97
N ASP A 32 -12.40 -0.28 -7.74
CA ASP A 32 -13.02 -0.46 -6.42
C ASP A 32 -12.50 -1.67 -5.67
N HIS A 33 -11.67 -2.49 -6.30
CA HIS A 33 -10.98 -3.59 -5.66
C HIS A 33 -9.65 -3.92 -6.35
N HIS A 34 -8.69 -4.39 -5.54
CA HIS A 34 -7.36 -4.81 -5.99
C HIS A 34 -6.91 -6.05 -5.21
N TYR A 35 -6.22 -6.95 -5.89
CA TYR A 35 -5.35 -7.96 -5.32
C TYR A 35 -3.99 -7.83 -5.96
N VAL A 36 -2.94 -7.71 -5.16
CA VAL A 36 -1.57 -7.55 -5.65
C VAL A 36 -0.65 -8.50 -4.91
N GLU A 37 0.17 -9.20 -5.67
CA GLU A 37 1.29 -9.98 -5.17
C GLU A 37 2.58 -9.20 -5.40
N TYR A 38 3.29 -8.90 -4.33
CA TYR A 38 4.58 -8.24 -4.37
C TYR A 38 5.68 -9.25 -4.05
N THR A 39 6.69 -9.35 -4.91
CA THR A 39 7.84 -10.24 -4.70
C THR A 39 9.04 -9.43 -4.20
N TYR A 40 9.67 -9.88 -3.13
CA TYR A 40 10.92 -9.33 -2.61
C TYR A 40 12.13 -10.06 -3.20
N ALA A 41 13.32 -9.45 -3.11
CA ALA A 41 14.55 -9.99 -3.68
C ALA A 41 14.94 -11.39 -3.13
N ASP A 42 14.55 -11.69 -1.89
CA ASP A 42 14.78 -13.00 -1.25
C ASP A 42 13.70 -14.06 -1.59
N GLY A 43 12.79 -13.75 -2.51
CA GLY A 43 11.70 -14.65 -2.89
C GLY A 43 10.48 -14.61 -1.96
N THR A 44 10.52 -13.85 -0.87
CA THR A 44 9.34 -13.65 -0.01
C THR A 44 8.25 -12.93 -0.79
N VAL A 45 7.00 -13.26 -0.52
CA VAL A 45 5.83 -12.68 -1.18
C VAL A 45 4.94 -11.98 -0.16
N MET A 46 4.49 -10.78 -0.51
CA MET A 46 3.42 -10.08 0.18
C MET A 46 2.16 -10.06 -0.69
N ASN A 47 1.06 -10.56 -0.16
CA ASN A 47 -0.26 -10.48 -0.77
C ASN A 47 -1.02 -9.29 -0.17
N SER A 48 -1.42 -8.36 -1.01
CA SER A 48 -2.19 -7.18 -0.62
C SER A 48 -3.57 -7.22 -1.24
N GLN A 49 -4.58 -6.95 -0.43
CA GLN A 49 -5.98 -6.91 -0.88
C GLN A 49 -6.62 -5.63 -0.38
N CYS A 50 -7.36 -4.96 -1.24
CA CYS A 50 -8.24 -3.87 -0.81
C CYS A 50 -9.53 -3.85 -1.62
N ARG A 51 -10.59 -3.33 -1.02
CA ARG A 51 -11.87 -3.10 -1.71
C ARG A 51 -12.70 -2.04 -1.02
N HIS A 52 -13.46 -1.32 -1.82
CA HIS A 52 -14.47 -0.36 -1.41
C HIS A 52 -15.82 -0.73 -2.02
N ILE A 53 -16.36 -1.89 -1.62
CA ILE A 53 -17.62 -2.42 -2.11
C ILE A 53 -18.60 -2.51 -0.93
N PRO A 54 -19.73 -1.79 -0.95
CA PRO A 54 -20.73 -1.82 0.13
C PRO A 54 -21.24 -3.24 0.42
N GLY A 55 -21.52 -3.51 1.69
CA GLY A 55 -22.06 -4.81 2.12
C GLY A 55 -21.04 -5.95 2.16
N THR A 56 -19.76 -5.67 1.95
CA THR A 56 -18.69 -6.68 2.07
C THR A 56 -18.00 -6.61 3.43
N MET A 57 -17.28 -7.68 3.79
CA MET A 57 -16.47 -7.71 5.00
C MET A 57 -15.47 -6.55 5.01
N SER A 58 -15.40 -5.82 6.12
CA SER A 58 -14.41 -4.78 6.36
C SER A 58 -13.30 -5.32 7.25
N ARG A 59 -12.05 -5.15 6.85
CA ARG A 59 -10.86 -5.48 7.63
C ARG A 59 -9.69 -4.57 7.24
N VAL A 60 -9.01 -4.03 8.23
CA VAL A 60 -7.72 -3.34 8.09
C VAL A 60 -6.76 -4.04 9.01
N ASP A 61 -5.87 -4.84 8.47
CA ASP A 61 -4.97 -5.71 9.23
C ASP A 61 -3.80 -6.17 8.37
N GLU A 62 -2.67 -6.40 9.00
CA GLU A 62 -1.52 -7.09 8.43
C GLU A 62 -1.24 -8.36 9.21
N MET A 63 -1.00 -9.44 8.46
CA MET A 63 -0.63 -10.73 8.99
C MET A 63 0.67 -11.21 8.38
N LEU A 64 1.64 -11.56 9.23
CA LEU A 64 2.91 -12.14 8.79
C LEU A 64 2.98 -13.60 9.22
N ILE A 65 3.25 -14.48 8.26
CA ILE A 65 3.37 -15.93 8.48
C ILE A 65 4.83 -16.32 8.29
N GLY A 66 5.45 -16.79 9.33
CA GLY A 66 6.81 -17.27 9.34
C GLY A 66 6.91 -18.77 9.64
N THR A 67 8.11 -19.32 9.58
CA THR A 67 8.37 -20.74 9.86
C THR A 67 8.18 -21.12 11.33
N LYS A 68 8.15 -20.15 12.24
CA LYS A 68 8.03 -20.36 13.69
C LYS A 68 6.72 -19.89 14.29
N GLY A 69 5.93 -19.11 13.53
CA GLY A 69 4.69 -18.55 14.07
C GLY A 69 4.04 -17.54 13.14
N VAL A 70 2.99 -16.92 13.67
CA VAL A 70 2.16 -15.93 12.97
C VAL A 70 2.06 -14.67 13.81
N ILE A 71 2.25 -13.52 13.16
CA ILE A 71 2.01 -12.19 13.74
C ILE A 71 0.70 -11.66 13.18
N ARG A 72 -0.18 -11.20 14.04
CA ARG A 72 -1.38 -10.42 13.70
C ARG A 72 -1.22 -9.03 14.26
N CYS A 73 -1.03 -8.05 13.36
CA CYS A 73 -0.69 -6.69 13.77
C CYS A 73 -1.88 -5.97 14.42
N ASP A 74 -3.10 -6.14 13.89
CA ASP A 74 -4.33 -5.56 14.45
C ASP A 74 -4.59 -6.01 15.89
N ALA A 75 -4.40 -7.31 16.14
CA ALA A 75 -4.58 -7.92 17.45
C ALA A 75 -3.36 -7.73 18.37
N ALA A 76 -2.22 -7.30 17.82
CA ALA A 76 -0.92 -7.20 18.51
C ALA A 76 -0.51 -8.52 19.20
N ILE A 77 -0.69 -9.64 18.49
CA ILE A 77 -0.49 -11.00 19.00
C ILE A 77 0.53 -11.75 18.13
N ILE A 78 1.38 -12.53 18.79
CA ILE A 78 2.23 -13.54 18.13
C ILE A 78 1.81 -14.92 18.63
N THR A 79 1.53 -15.83 17.70
CA THR A 79 1.24 -17.24 18.02
C THR A 79 2.28 -18.16 17.40
N ASP A 80 2.41 -19.37 17.93
CA ASP A 80 3.07 -20.45 17.20
C ASP A 80 2.20 -20.94 16.03
N LEU A 81 2.70 -21.88 15.22
CA LEU A 81 1.97 -22.45 14.09
C LEU A 81 0.75 -23.31 14.50
N LYS A 82 0.63 -23.64 15.78
CA LYS A 82 -0.52 -24.37 16.34
C LYS A 82 -1.57 -23.46 16.95
N GLY A 83 -1.33 -22.12 16.89
CA GLY A 83 -2.23 -21.11 17.42
C GLY A 83 -2.05 -20.80 18.93
N LYS A 84 -1.03 -21.38 19.59
CA LYS A 84 -0.70 -21.04 20.97
C LYS A 84 -0.12 -19.63 21.03
N GLU A 85 -0.68 -18.78 21.88
CA GLU A 85 -0.16 -17.44 22.13
C GLU A 85 1.25 -17.49 22.72
N LEU A 86 2.19 -16.82 22.06
CA LEU A 86 3.57 -16.66 22.51
C LEU A 86 3.80 -15.26 23.08
N PHE A 87 3.11 -14.27 22.55
CA PHE A 87 3.20 -12.88 22.98
C PHE A 87 1.91 -12.16 22.66
N LYS A 88 1.51 -11.27 23.55
CA LYS A 88 0.42 -10.32 23.33
C LYS A 88 0.83 -8.97 23.91
N PHE A 89 0.73 -7.94 23.10
CA PHE A 89 0.97 -6.58 23.56
C PHE A 89 -0.26 -6.06 24.33
N ASP A 90 -0.04 -5.48 25.49
CA ASP A 90 -1.10 -4.84 26.26
C ASP A 90 -1.30 -3.41 25.73
N LYS A 91 -2.41 -3.17 25.04
CA LYS A 91 -2.78 -1.86 24.49
C LYS A 91 -3.35 -0.90 25.54
N LYS A 92 -3.44 -1.32 26.80
CA LYS A 92 -4.00 -0.49 27.86
C LYS A 92 -3.07 0.70 28.15
N GLY A 93 -3.58 1.90 27.95
CA GLY A 93 -2.83 3.12 28.19
C GLY A 93 -1.98 3.59 26.99
N GLU A 94 -2.14 2.99 25.81
CA GLU A 94 -1.51 3.52 24.60
C GLU A 94 -2.05 4.91 24.25
N ASN A 95 -1.14 5.79 23.88
CA ASN A 95 -1.48 7.07 23.32
C ASN A 95 -2.01 6.90 21.89
N ASN A 96 -2.80 7.87 21.45
CA ASN A 96 -3.20 7.95 20.03
C ASN A 96 -1.93 8.13 19.17
N PRO A 97 -1.63 7.20 18.23
CA PRO A 97 -0.41 7.25 17.42
C PRO A 97 -0.31 8.52 16.57
N TYR A 98 -1.42 9.04 16.08
CA TYR A 98 -1.46 10.31 15.33
C TYR A 98 -1.06 11.51 16.20
N GLN A 99 -1.44 11.51 17.47
CA GLN A 99 -1.00 12.56 18.40
C GLN A 99 0.47 12.39 18.75
N THR A 100 0.90 11.16 19.02
CA THR A 100 2.28 10.84 19.40
C THR A 100 3.28 11.25 18.31
N GLU A 101 2.98 11.00 17.03
CA GLU A 101 3.88 11.41 15.93
C GLU A 101 4.07 12.92 15.89
N HIS A 102 3.00 13.70 16.10
CA HIS A 102 3.08 15.17 16.15
C HIS A 102 3.85 15.65 17.36
N ASP A 103 3.59 15.07 18.54
CA ASP A 103 4.27 15.45 19.78
C ASP A 103 5.79 15.21 19.67
N GLU A 104 6.20 14.07 19.11
CA GLU A 104 7.60 13.75 18.89
C GLU A 104 8.27 14.67 17.86
N LEU A 105 7.57 14.95 16.75
CA LEU A 105 8.06 15.86 15.71
C LEU A 105 8.28 17.26 16.27
N PHE A 106 7.28 17.82 16.93
CA PHE A 106 7.38 19.17 17.50
C PHE A 106 8.42 19.26 18.62
N ALA A 107 8.54 18.21 19.44
CA ALA A 107 9.58 18.15 20.47
C ALA A 107 10.99 18.14 19.84
N ALA A 108 11.18 17.41 18.74
CA ALA A 108 12.46 17.39 18.02
C ALA A 108 12.77 18.78 17.39
N ILE A 109 11.79 19.41 16.75
CA ILE A 109 11.94 20.74 16.17
C ILE A 109 12.34 21.76 17.26
N ALA A 110 11.65 21.73 18.40
CA ALA A 110 11.93 22.65 19.52
C ALA A 110 13.35 22.51 20.08
N LYS A 111 13.93 21.30 19.97
CA LYS A 111 15.30 21.00 20.42
C LYS A 111 16.35 21.20 19.30
N GLY A 112 15.93 21.46 18.06
CA GLY A 112 16.83 21.51 16.91
C GLY A 112 17.39 20.14 16.50
N GLU A 113 16.68 19.06 16.84
CA GLU A 113 17.08 17.69 16.51
C GLU A 113 16.54 17.27 15.13
N TYR A 114 17.43 16.77 14.24
CA TYR A 114 17.09 16.22 12.93
C TYR A 114 17.09 14.70 12.96
N LYS A 115 16.13 14.10 13.70
CA LYS A 115 16.09 12.64 13.91
C LYS A 115 15.11 11.90 12.97
N PHE A 116 14.22 12.61 12.29
CA PHE A 116 13.25 12.01 11.39
C PHE A 116 13.68 12.20 9.94
N ALA A 117 14.25 11.15 9.35
CA ALA A 117 14.71 11.11 7.95
C ALA A 117 13.77 10.26 7.09
N ASP A 118 12.46 10.53 7.15
CA ASP A 118 11.43 9.63 6.60
C ASP A 118 11.11 9.86 5.11
N ALA A 119 11.71 10.86 4.46
CA ALA A 119 11.39 11.19 3.07
C ALA A 119 11.65 10.02 2.11
N GLU A 120 12.77 9.32 2.25
CA GLU A 120 13.10 8.17 1.42
C GLU A 120 12.15 6.99 1.68
N ASN A 121 11.87 6.70 2.95
CA ASN A 121 10.92 5.67 3.35
C ASN A 121 9.51 5.98 2.83
N GLY A 122 9.06 7.22 2.96
CA GLY A 122 7.79 7.70 2.43
C GLY A 122 7.69 7.53 0.92
N ALA A 123 8.74 7.96 0.18
CA ALA A 123 8.80 7.83 -1.28
C ALA A 123 8.76 6.35 -1.73
N LYS A 124 9.56 5.47 -1.12
CA LYS A 124 9.59 4.04 -1.46
C LYS A 124 8.31 3.32 -1.05
N SER A 125 7.72 3.66 0.09
CA SER A 125 6.43 3.10 0.49
C SER A 125 5.30 3.52 -0.46
N THR A 126 5.32 4.75 -0.93
CA THR A 126 4.40 5.26 -1.96
C THR A 126 4.62 4.55 -3.29
N LEU A 127 5.88 4.37 -3.72
CA LEU A 127 6.18 3.64 -4.95
C LEU A 127 5.70 2.17 -4.88
N THR A 128 5.76 1.53 -3.70
CA THR A 128 5.16 0.19 -3.51
C THR A 128 3.68 0.19 -3.90
N SER A 129 2.90 1.18 -3.46
CA SER A 129 1.48 1.30 -3.83
C SER A 129 1.31 1.60 -5.32
N ILE A 130 2.17 2.44 -5.89
CA ILE A 130 2.13 2.82 -7.30
C ILE A 130 2.37 1.60 -8.20
N ILE A 131 3.39 0.78 -7.96
CA ILE A 131 3.64 -0.42 -8.78
C ILE A 131 2.50 -1.43 -8.66
N GLY A 132 1.84 -1.52 -7.51
CA GLY A 132 0.64 -2.34 -7.34
C GLY A 132 -0.53 -1.82 -8.18
N ARG A 133 -0.75 -0.51 -8.21
CA ARG A 133 -1.73 0.11 -9.09
C ARG A 133 -1.38 -0.14 -10.56
N MET A 134 -0.15 0.11 -10.97
CA MET A 134 0.30 -0.16 -12.33
C MET A 134 0.04 -1.61 -12.73
N ALA A 135 0.35 -2.58 -11.84
CA ALA A 135 0.13 -4.00 -12.09
C ALA A 135 -1.35 -4.33 -12.29
N THR A 136 -2.24 -3.81 -11.44
CA THR A 136 -3.68 -4.13 -11.53
C THR A 136 -4.37 -3.46 -12.69
N TYR A 137 -3.94 -2.26 -13.10
CA TYR A 137 -4.54 -1.52 -14.21
C TYR A 137 -4.08 -2.04 -15.56
N SER A 138 -2.85 -2.55 -15.66
CA SER A 138 -2.29 -3.06 -16.92
C SER A 138 -2.44 -4.57 -17.10
N GLY A 139 -2.59 -5.30 -16.00
CA GLY A 139 -2.48 -6.77 -16.01
C GLY A 139 -1.06 -7.28 -16.25
N GLN A 140 -0.04 -6.42 -16.17
CA GLN A 140 1.36 -6.75 -16.44
C GLN A 140 2.15 -6.96 -15.14
N VAL A 141 3.28 -7.66 -15.26
CA VAL A 141 4.29 -7.69 -14.20
C VAL A 141 5.05 -6.37 -14.24
N ILE A 142 5.03 -5.64 -13.13
CA ILE A 142 5.72 -4.34 -13.00
C ILE A 142 6.98 -4.55 -12.17
N GLU A 143 8.12 -4.26 -12.77
CA GLU A 143 9.41 -4.26 -12.09
C GLU A 143 9.69 -2.91 -11.45
N TRP A 144 10.18 -2.91 -10.23
CA TRP A 144 10.44 -1.70 -9.43
C TRP A 144 11.29 -0.65 -10.17
N ASP A 145 12.45 -1.07 -10.68
CA ASP A 145 13.39 -0.13 -11.33
C ASP A 145 12.81 0.42 -12.64
N LYS A 146 12.06 -0.38 -13.39
CA LYS A 146 11.38 0.06 -14.61
C LYS A 146 10.27 1.06 -14.29
N ALA A 147 9.50 0.81 -13.25
CA ALA A 147 8.46 1.74 -12.81
C ALA A 147 9.05 3.08 -12.38
N LEU A 148 10.13 3.05 -11.59
CA LEU A 148 10.82 4.26 -11.15
C LEU A 148 11.39 5.06 -12.34
N ALA A 149 11.94 4.37 -13.34
CA ALA A 149 12.52 4.99 -14.53
C ALA A 149 11.47 5.40 -15.59
N SER A 150 10.22 4.99 -15.46
CA SER A 150 9.19 5.18 -16.51
C SER A 150 8.86 6.65 -16.81
N GLY A 151 9.01 7.53 -15.82
CA GLY A 151 8.65 8.94 -15.96
C GLY A 151 7.16 9.18 -16.21
N ILE A 152 6.30 8.17 -15.98
CA ILE A 152 4.85 8.30 -16.17
C ILE A 152 4.32 9.44 -15.31
N ASN A 153 3.66 10.37 -15.95
CA ASN A 153 3.02 11.49 -15.30
C ASN A 153 1.52 11.49 -15.64
N ILE A 154 0.69 11.24 -14.63
CA ILE A 154 -0.77 11.22 -14.74
C ILE A 154 -1.41 12.55 -14.31
N MET A 155 -0.60 13.57 -14.02
CA MET A 155 -1.12 14.90 -13.68
C MET A 155 -1.66 15.57 -14.94
N PRO A 156 -2.82 16.24 -14.84
CA PRO A 156 -3.36 17.00 -15.97
C PRO A 156 -2.41 18.16 -16.33
N ALA A 157 -2.26 18.41 -17.62
CA ALA A 157 -1.46 19.54 -18.11
C ALA A 157 -2.00 20.90 -17.64
N LYS A 158 -3.30 20.96 -17.36
CA LYS A 158 -4.00 22.14 -16.84
C LYS A 158 -5.02 21.69 -15.80
N PHE A 159 -5.03 22.34 -14.65
CA PHE A 159 -6.07 22.15 -13.63
C PHE A 159 -7.31 22.94 -14.02
N ASP A 160 -8.27 22.29 -14.66
CA ASP A 160 -9.52 22.87 -15.12
C ASP A 160 -10.64 21.83 -14.97
N PHE A 161 -11.78 22.23 -14.40
CA PHE A 161 -12.91 21.32 -14.19
C PHE A 161 -13.48 20.69 -15.47
N ASN A 162 -13.22 21.31 -16.63
CA ASN A 162 -13.65 20.81 -17.94
C ASN A 162 -12.51 20.11 -18.72
N ALA A 163 -11.32 19.98 -18.12
CA ALA A 163 -10.22 19.28 -18.76
C ALA A 163 -10.53 17.78 -18.84
N LEU A 164 -10.23 17.19 -19.99
CA LEU A 164 -10.27 15.74 -20.13
C LEU A 164 -9.15 15.10 -19.31
N PRO A 165 -9.35 13.88 -18.77
CA PRO A 165 -8.28 13.12 -18.15
C PRO A 165 -7.09 12.95 -19.11
N PRO A 166 -5.84 13.03 -18.62
CA PRO A 166 -4.66 12.93 -19.49
C PRO A 166 -4.49 11.53 -20.09
N ILE A 167 -5.04 10.53 -19.44
CA ILE A 167 -5.00 9.14 -19.87
C ILE A 167 -6.41 8.57 -19.80
N LEU A 168 -6.85 7.98 -20.91
CA LEU A 168 -8.13 7.27 -21.01
C LEU A 168 -7.86 5.77 -21.16
N PRO A 169 -8.77 4.90 -20.71
CA PRO A 169 -8.67 3.47 -20.99
C PRO A 169 -8.87 3.25 -22.51
N ASN A 170 -8.33 2.15 -22.99
CA ASN A 170 -8.66 1.65 -24.31
C ASN A 170 -10.12 1.13 -24.35
N ASP A 171 -10.58 0.67 -25.54
CA ASP A 171 -11.95 0.17 -25.73
C ASP A 171 -12.28 -1.05 -24.84
N ASP A 172 -11.28 -1.82 -24.43
CA ASP A 172 -11.42 -2.95 -23.51
C ASP A 172 -11.41 -2.53 -22.02
N GLY A 173 -11.20 -1.25 -21.73
CA GLY A 173 -11.17 -0.70 -20.37
C GLY A 173 -9.83 -0.78 -19.66
N TYR A 174 -8.74 -1.11 -20.37
CA TYR A 174 -7.39 -1.13 -19.80
C TYR A 174 -6.69 0.21 -19.94
N TYR A 175 -5.95 0.58 -18.91
CA TYR A 175 -5.13 1.78 -18.90
C TYR A 175 -3.71 1.47 -19.37
N PRO A 176 -3.11 2.34 -20.22
CA PRO A 176 -1.69 2.21 -20.54
C PRO A 176 -0.84 2.43 -19.27
N VAL A 177 0.24 1.69 -19.14
CA VAL A 177 1.26 1.76 -18.08
C VAL A 177 2.65 1.85 -18.69
#